data_02f10d6a0670f1dba34316874bd320c3
#
_entry.id   02f10d6a0670f1dba34316874bd320c3
#
_cell.length_a   1.000
_cell.length_b   1.000
_cell.length_c   1.000
_cell.angle_alpha   90.00
_cell.angle_beta   90.00
_cell.angle_gamma   90.00
#
_symmetry.space_group_name_H-M   'P 1'
#
loop_
_entity.id
_entity.type
_entity.pdbx_description
1 polymer ?
#
loop_
_entity_poly.entity_id
_entity_poly.type
_entity_poly.pdbx_seq_one_letter_code
_entity_poly.pdbx_strand_id
1 'polypeptide(L)'
;DQGLHRNPKFDASRSLEDYERAADAADVKTEYTYGGDYNKTDPSDNNFNCNGMIGPDRQLNPHAYEVAYEYQNIWARPVDLKQGKIAVHNEYFFRDLSNYRMEWSLVNEGKVIEKGTIEELNVAPQQTVEYTLPIAGKEFDGEVLLNIDFKLKNAEPLMAADQTVAEMQMEVQPWQPMPKMEPVVYKKMKVTDNVKEGVVSFAGNNFKLVFDRKTGFLSSYQVDGRNFLGEGGSLKPNFWRAMTDNDMGTNFQNRLSVWKNPTMTLKSLEVDKKMNRLTAEYDLPQVGGQLCLVYHVAADGALHVSMDMEMKEGSKAPQLPRFGM
;
A
#
# COMPACT_ATOMS: atom_id res chain seq x y z
N ASP A 1 -7.00 24.13 2.90
CA ASP A 1 -8.28 24.35 3.54
C ASP A 1 -8.11 25.12 4.85
N GLN A 2 -8.87 26.19 5.00
CA GLN A 2 -8.72 27.14 6.10
C GLN A 2 -9.91 27.11 7.08
N GLY A 3 -10.77 26.10 6.97
CA GLY A 3 -12.01 26.02 7.72
C GLY A 3 -11.88 25.66 9.19
N LEU A 4 -10.71 25.20 9.64
CA LEU A 4 -10.55 24.74 11.03
C LEU A 4 -10.01 25.80 11.96
N HIS A 5 -10.61 25.85 13.15
CA HIS A 5 -10.15 26.62 14.29
C HIS A 5 -9.85 25.69 15.46
N ARG A 6 -8.86 26.03 16.25
CA ARG A 6 -8.67 25.36 17.52
C ARG A 6 -9.86 25.72 18.43
N ASN A 7 -10.54 24.71 18.91
CA ASN A 7 -11.69 24.90 19.81
C ASN A 7 -11.24 25.43 21.17
N PRO A 8 -11.57 26.67 21.53
CA PRO A 8 -11.13 27.25 22.81
C PRO A 8 -11.77 26.58 24.02
N LYS A 9 -12.85 25.81 23.82
CA LYS A 9 -13.53 25.08 24.89
C LYS A 9 -13.14 23.62 24.98
N PHE A 10 -12.23 23.15 24.08
CA PHE A 10 -11.74 21.78 24.13
C PHE A 10 -10.89 21.56 25.39
N ASP A 11 -11.25 20.55 26.16
CA ASP A 11 -10.52 20.07 27.31
C ASP A 11 -10.34 18.56 27.21
N ALA A 12 -9.09 18.14 27.01
CA ALA A 12 -8.73 16.74 26.87
C ALA A 12 -9.04 15.88 28.11
N SER A 13 -9.28 16.52 29.27
CA SER A 13 -9.64 15.83 30.51
C SER A 13 -11.13 15.51 30.61
N ARG A 14 -11.98 16.14 29.79
CA ARG A 14 -13.43 15.89 29.79
C ARG A 14 -13.76 14.55 29.15
N SER A 15 -14.72 13.86 29.72
CA SER A 15 -15.23 12.61 29.14
C SER A 15 -16.05 12.88 27.87
N LEU A 16 -16.22 11.82 27.05
CA LEU A 16 -17.08 11.88 25.88
C LEU A 16 -18.54 12.23 26.24
N GLU A 17 -19.04 11.69 27.36
CA GLU A 17 -20.37 11.93 27.87
C GLU A 17 -20.62 13.40 28.29
N ASP A 18 -19.56 14.08 28.75
CA ASP A 18 -19.67 15.50 29.11
C ASP A 18 -19.84 16.37 27.87
N TYR A 19 -19.18 16.03 26.76
CA TYR A 19 -19.38 16.71 25.48
C TYR A 19 -20.75 16.38 24.83
N GLU A 20 -21.24 15.15 24.94
CA GLU A 20 -22.53 14.76 24.40
C GLU A 20 -23.69 15.45 25.13
N ARG A 21 -23.52 15.85 26.39
CA ARG A 21 -24.48 16.61 27.17
C ARG A 21 -24.43 18.11 26.92
N ALA A 22 -23.40 18.59 26.21
CA ALA A 22 -23.27 20.02 25.93
C ALA A 22 -24.37 20.50 24.98
N ALA A 23 -25.02 21.59 25.35
CA ALA A 23 -26.08 22.20 24.57
C ALA A 23 -25.55 23.13 23.47
N ASP A 24 -24.31 23.55 23.57
CA ASP A 24 -23.64 24.52 22.69
C ASP A 24 -22.76 23.76 21.65
N ALA A 25 -22.94 24.08 20.37
CA ALA A 25 -22.13 23.51 19.30
C ALA A 25 -20.61 23.78 19.46
N ALA A 26 -20.25 24.87 20.15
CA ALA A 26 -18.85 25.19 20.46
C ALA A 26 -18.24 24.26 21.51
N ASP A 27 -19.04 23.45 22.20
CA ASP A 27 -18.58 22.43 23.17
C ASP A 27 -18.40 21.05 22.51
N VAL A 28 -17.95 21.00 21.26
CA VAL A 28 -17.66 19.73 20.60
C VAL A 28 -16.41 19.07 21.18
N LYS A 29 -16.41 17.76 21.15
CA LYS A 29 -15.36 16.88 21.71
C LYS A 29 -14.05 16.86 20.95
N THR A 30 -13.86 17.72 19.97
CA THR A 30 -12.68 17.77 19.12
C THR A 30 -11.83 18.99 19.40
N GLU A 31 -10.53 18.85 19.34
CA GLU A 31 -9.60 19.96 19.51
C GLU A 31 -9.74 21.00 18.39
N TYR A 32 -10.07 20.56 17.18
CA TYR A 32 -10.28 21.43 16.02
C TYR A 32 -11.73 21.38 15.58
N THR A 33 -12.26 22.54 15.24
CA THR A 33 -13.65 22.74 14.76
C THR A 33 -13.66 23.49 13.44
N TYR A 34 -14.71 23.28 12.64
CA TYR A 34 -14.98 24.05 11.44
C TYR A 34 -16.29 24.84 11.59
N GLY A 35 -16.62 25.71 10.62
CA GLY A 35 -17.80 26.58 10.71
C GLY A 35 -19.12 25.86 10.98
N GLY A 36 -19.30 24.66 10.39
CA GLY A 36 -20.51 23.84 10.59
C GLY A 36 -20.70 23.30 12.02
N ASP A 37 -19.66 23.30 12.87
CA ASP A 37 -19.78 22.91 14.26
C ASP A 37 -20.47 23.99 15.13
N TYR A 38 -20.44 25.24 14.69
CA TYR A 38 -20.98 26.37 15.44
C TYR A 38 -22.42 26.73 15.04
N ASN A 39 -22.91 26.17 13.94
CA ASN A 39 -24.23 26.51 13.42
C ASN A 39 -24.85 25.32 12.69
N LYS A 40 -26.01 24.85 13.17
CA LYS A 40 -26.74 23.71 12.59
C LYS A 40 -27.78 24.13 11.54
N THR A 41 -27.99 25.42 11.35
CA THR A 41 -29.05 25.96 10.48
C THR A 41 -28.54 26.46 9.15
N ASP A 42 -27.30 26.91 9.09
CA ASP A 42 -26.70 27.38 7.84
C ASP A 42 -26.22 26.20 6.98
N PRO A 43 -26.19 26.35 5.66
CA PRO A 43 -25.62 25.35 4.77
C PRO A 43 -24.17 24.99 5.13
N SER A 44 -23.86 23.71 5.10
CA SER A 44 -22.52 23.19 5.37
C SER A 44 -22.24 22.01 4.44
N ASP A 45 -21.02 21.92 3.95
CA ASP A 45 -20.53 20.77 3.19
C ASP A 45 -20.13 19.58 4.09
N ASN A 46 -20.52 19.65 5.38
CA ASN A 46 -20.23 18.64 6.40
C ASN A 46 -18.73 18.37 6.51
N ASN A 47 -18.33 17.13 6.22
CA ASN A 47 -16.93 16.68 6.31
C ASN A 47 -16.07 17.06 5.08
N PHE A 48 -16.60 17.79 4.11
CA PHE A 48 -15.85 18.28 2.96
C PHE A 48 -14.99 19.49 3.33
N ASN A 49 -13.96 19.22 4.09
CA ASN A 49 -12.98 20.22 4.55
C ASN A 49 -11.60 19.56 4.73
N CYS A 50 -10.58 20.33 5.02
CA CYS A 50 -9.19 19.87 5.20
C CYS A 50 -8.60 19.16 3.97
N ASN A 51 -9.06 19.48 2.79
CA ASN A 51 -8.65 18.86 1.52
C ASN A 51 -7.61 19.67 0.75
N GLY A 52 -7.02 20.69 1.36
CA GLY A 52 -5.89 21.45 0.81
C GLY A 52 -4.55 20.72 1.00
N MET A 53 -3.47 21.28 0.47
CA MET A 53 -2.12 20.73 0.57
C MET A 53 -1.60 20.70 2.02
N ILE A 54 -2.04 21.63 2.83
CA ILE A 54 -1.59 21.79 4.22
C ILE A 54 -2.82 21.77 5.12
N GLY A 55 -2.79 20.91 6.12
CA GLY A 55 -3.83 20.84 7.14
C GLY A 55 -3.88 22.10 8.00
N PRO A 56 -4.99 22.35 8.71
CA PRO A 56 -5.12 23.50 9.61
C PRO A 56 -4.12 23.49 10.76
N ASP A 57 -3.68 22.32 11.17
CA ASP A 57 -2.61 22.07 12.16
C ASP A 57 -1.20 22.25 11.59
N ARG A 58 -1.10 22.68 10.32
CA ARG A 58 0.14 22.88 9.56
C ARG A 58 0.88 21.59 9.18
N GLN A 59 0.23 20.44 9.31
CA GLN A 59 0.77 19.20 8.76
C GLN A 59 0.54 19.14 7.24
N LEU A 60 1.49 18.54 6.54
CA LEU A 60 1.38 18.35 5.11
C LEU A 60 0.45 17.17 4.80
N ASN A 61 -0.50 17.38 3.92
CA ASN A 61 -1.25 16.30 3.32
C ASN A 61 -0.39 15.56 2.28
N PRO A 62 -0.64 14.27 2.01
CA PRO A 62 0.21 13.46 1.12
C PRO A 62 0.50 14.08 -0.25
N HIS A 63 -0.47 14.74 -0.86
CA HIS A 63 -0.28 15.39 -2.16
C HIS A 63 0.61 16.64 -2.13
N ALA A 64 0.92 17.19 -0.95
CA ALA A 64 1.87 18.31 -0.82
C ALA A 64 3.29 17.88 -1.20
N TYR A 65 3.66 16.62 -0.95
CA TYR A 65 4.95 16.06 -1.34
C TYR A 65 5.06 15.93 -2.86
N GLU A 66 3.99 15.49 -3.53
CA GLU A 66 3.95 15.45 -4.99
C GLU A 66 4.06 16.84 -5.60
N VAL A 67 3.34 17.84 -5.05
CA VAL A 67 3.47 19.22 -5.48
C VAL A 67 4.89 19.77 -5.29
N ALA A 68 5.55 19.44 -4.18
CA ALA A 68 6.93 19.83 -3.94
C ALA A 68 7.88 19.20 -4.98
N TYR A 69 7.66 17.94 -5.33
CA TYR A 69 8.40 17.24 -6.38
C TYR A 69 8.21 17.89 -7.74
N GLU A 70 6.98 18.18 -8.15
CA GLU A 70 6.68 18.78 -9.45
C GLU A 70 7.18 20.24 -9.57
N TYR A 71 7.28 20.97 -8.46
CA TYR A 71 7.71 22.38 -8.44
C TYR A 71 9.19 22.56 -8.13
N GLN A 72 9.98 21.48 -8.05
CA GLN A 72 11.42 21.61 -7.88
C GLN A 72 12.07 22.20 -9.11
N ASN A 73 13.17 22.92 -8.92
CA ASN A 73 13.90 23.61 -9.99
C ASN A 73 15.26 22.97 -10.33
N ILE A 74 15.56 21.82 -9.73
CA ILE A 74 16.79 21.07 -10.01
C ILE A 74 16.37 19.65 -10.37
N TRP A 75 16.85 19.17 -11.51
CA TRP A 75 16.50 17.85 -12.02
C TRP A 75 17.77 17.05 -12.30
N ALA A 76 17.82 15.81 -11.90
CA ALA A 76 18.77 14.84 -12.39
C ALA A 76 18.07 13.84 -13.32
N ARG A 77 18.71 13.52 -14.45
CA ARG A 77 18.20 12.56 -15.42
C ARG A 77 19.26 11.50 -15.73
N PRO A 78 18.87 10.26 -16.02
CA PRO A 78 19.82 9.22 -16.39
C PRO A 78 20.42 9.53 -17.78
N VAL A 79 21.75 9.37 -17.90
CA VAL A 79 22.48 9.40 -19.19
C VAL A 79 22.96 7.98 -19.51
N ASP A 80 23.74 7.40 -18.62
CA ASP A 80 24.19 6.01 -18.66
C ASP A 80 24.43 5.54 -17.21
N LEU A 81 23.38 5.00 -16.59
CA LEU A 81 23.43 4.57 -15.20
C LEU A 81 24.40 3.40 -14.97
N LYS A 82 24.65 2.57 -16.00
CA LYS A 82 25.64 1.49 -15.90
C LYS A 82 27.06 2.03 -15.77
N GLN A 83 27.31 3.21 -16.30
CA GLN A 83 28.58 3.95 -16.18
C GLN A 83 28.50 5.03 -15.08
N GLY A 84 27.42 5.07 -14.31
CA GLY A 84 27.21 6.07 -13.27
C GLY A 84 26.94 7.49 -13.78
N LYS A 85 26.62 7.67 -15.06
CA LYS A 85 26.44 8.99 -15.66
C LYS A 85 25.00 9.49 -15.50
N ILE A 86 24.89 10.71 -14.97
CA ILE A 86 23.64 11.46 -14.84
C ILE A 86 23.84 12.88 -15.35
N ALA A 87 22.77 13.51 -15.80
CA ALA A 87 22.75 14.92 -16.20
C ALA A 87 21.95 15.72 -15.17
N VAL A 88 22.57 16.74 -14.58
CA VAL A 88 21.92 17.68 -13.67
C VAL A 88 21.51 18.93 -14.44
N HIS A 89 20.21 19.23 -14.47
CA HIS A 89 19.63 20.41 -15.10
C HIS A 89 19.19 21.41 -14.05
N ASN A 90 19.57 22.68 -14.24
CA ASN A 90 19.18 23.82 -13.43
C ASN A 90 18.06 24.59 -14.13
N GLU A 91 16.82 24.51 -13.64
CA GLU A 91 15.67 25.25 -14.15
C GLU A 91 15.56 26.69 -13.60
N TYR A 92 16.38 27.07 -12.62
CA TYR A 92 16.41 28.46 -12.18
C TYR A 92 16.84 29.41 -13.31
N PHE A 93 16.25 30.59 -13.35
CA PHE A 93 16.58 31.60 -14.35
C PHE A 93 17.74 32.53 -13.94
N PHE A 94 17.93 32.74 -12.63
CA PHE A 94 18.78 33.81 -12.13
C PHE A 94 19.81 33.35 -11.08
N ARG A 95 19.86 32.05 -10.80
CA ARG A 95 20.79 31.49 -9.81
C ARG A 95 21.45 30.21 -10.31
N ASP A 96 22.72 30.05 -10.02
CA ASP A 96 23.44 28.80 -10.21
C ASP A 96 23.22 27.82 -9.06
N LEU A 97 23.85 26.64 -9.16
CA LEU A 97 23.72 25.62 -8.11
C LEU A 97 24.87 25.62 -7.10
N SER A 98 25.66 26.71 -6.97
CA SER A 98 26.82 26.77 -6.06
C SER A 98 26.44 26.63 -4.57
N ASN A 99 25.24 27.07 -4.17
CA ASN A 99 24.73 26.92 -2.79
C ASN A 99 24.06 25.55 -2.54
N TYR A 100 24.18 24.62 -3.50
CA TYR A 100 23.60 23.29 -3.33
C TYR A 100 24.71 22.23 -3.38
N ARG A 101 24.47 21.10 -2.72
CA ARG A 101 25.23 19.87 -2.90
C ARG A 101 24.28 18.75 -3.33
N MET A 102 24.80 17.75 -3.99
CA MET A 102 24.06 16.55 -4.39
C MET A 102 24.49 15.37 -3.53
N GLU A 103 23.59 14.84 -2.75
CA GLU A 103 23.76 13.57 -2.06
C GLU A 103 23.11 12.47 -2.89
N TRP A 104 23.76 11.31 -2.95
CA TRP A 104 23.23 10.18 -3.66
C TRP A 104 23.36 8.90 -2.85
N SER A 105 22.45 7.94 -3.06
CA SER A 105 22.53 6.61 -2.48
C SER A 105 22.03 5.54 -3.44
N LEU A 106 22.75 4.40 -3.48
CA LEU A 106 22.26 3.18 -4.11
C LEU A 106 21.50 2.35 -3.10
N VAL A 107 20.32 1.95 -3.48
CA VAL A 107 19.41 1.11 -2.67
C VAL A 107 19.18 -0.19 -3.42
N ASN A 108 19.62 -1.31 -2.84
CA ASN A 108 19.38 -2.65 -3.38
C ASN A 108 18.40 -3.40 -2.48
N GLU A 109 17.29 -3.86 -3.04
CA GLU A 109 16.23 -4.56 -2.29
C GLU A 109 15.88 -3.82 -0.98
N GLY A 110 15.67 -2.49 -1.05
CA GLY A 110 15.31 -1.64 0.09
C GLY A 110 16.45 -1.31 1.05
N LYS A 111 17.70 -1.74 0.81
CA LYS A 111 18.86 -1.45 1.67
C LYS A 111 19.84 -0.53 0.98
N VAL A 112 20.26 0.54 1.66
CA VAL A 112 21.36 1.38 1.18
C VAL A 112 22.65 0.58 1.20
N ILE A 113 23.24 0.38 0.01
CA ILE A 113 24.51 -0.35 -0.17
C ILE A 113 25.69 0.58 -0.40
N GLU A 114 25.44 1.78 -0.89
CA GLU A 114 26.47 2.78 -1.14
C GLU A 114 25.84 4.18 -1.11
N LYS A 115 26.64 5.18 -0.76
CA LYS A 115 26.23 6.59 -0.78
C LYS A 115 27.44 7.50 -0.94
N GLY A 116 27.19 8.71 -1.40
CA GLY A 116 28.23 9.73 -1.53
C GLY A 116 27.64 11.12 -1.69
N THR A 117 28.52 12.11 -1.79
CA THR A 117 28.17 13.52 -1.94
C THR A 117 29.02 14.16 -3.03
N ILE A 118 28.40 15.00 -3.86
CA ILE A 118 29.10 15.94 -4.74
C ILE A 118 28.85 17.34 -4.16
N GLU A 119 29.88 17.90 -3.57
CA GLU A 119 29.80 19.20 -2.89
C GLU A 119 29.71 20.38 -3.86
N GLU A 120 30.36 20.28 -5.02
CA GLU A 120 30.45 21.39 -5.99
C GLU A 120 29.58 21.12 -7.23
N LEU A 121 28.50 21.88 -7.33
CA LEU A 121 27.59 21.85 -8.46
C LEU A 121 27.77 23.13 -9.31
N ASN A 122 28.58 23.02 -10.36
CA ASN A 122 28.87 24.15 -11.26
C ASN A 122 27.87 24.15 -12.43
N VAL A 123 26.59 24.37 -12.14
CA VAL A 123 25.52 24.40 -13.13
C VAL A 123 24.91 25.80 -13.17
N ALA A 124 25.20 26.53 -14.22
CA ALA A 124 24.65 27.88 -14.43
C ALA A 124 23.12 27.84 -14.68
N PRO A 125 22.40 28.98 -14.55
CA PRO A 125 20.98 29.07 -14.85
C PRO A 125 20.66 28.48 -16.22
N GLN A 126 19.60 27.67 -16.31
CA GLN A 126 19.10 27.07 -17.54
C GLN A 126 20.11 26.16 -18.28
N GLN A 127 21.14 25.69 -17.58
CA GLN A 127 22.14 24.79 -18.14
C GLN A 127 22.03 23.37 -17.59
N THR A 128 22.64 22.43 -18.32
CA THR A 128 22.74 21.02 -17.94
C THR A 128 24.21 20.63 -17.92
N VAL A 129 24.64 19.93 -16.87
CA VAL A 129 26.00 19.42 -16.72
C VAL A 129 25.94 17.93 -16.34
N GLU A 130 26.80 17.14 -16.97
CA GLU A 130 26.93 15.72 -16.65
C GLU A 130 27.84 15.50 -15.45
N TYR A 131 27.44 14.58 -14.57
CA TYR A 131 28.22 14.10 -13.44
C TYR A 131 28.37 12.58 -13.54
N THR A 132 29.51 12.08 -13.06
CA THR A 132 29.77 10.64 -13.01
C THR A 132 29.88 10.19 -11.54
N LEU A 133 28.98 9.30 -11.14
CA LEU A 133 28.99 8.67 -9.84
C LEU A 133 29.87 7.42 -9.85
N PRO A 134 30.54 7.05 -8.74
CA PRO A 134 31.47 5.92 -8.70
C PRO A 134 30.74 4.56 -8.58
N ILE A 135 29.71 4.34 -9.41
CA ILE A 135 28.86 3.14 -9.38
C ILE A 135 29.07 2.23 -10.61
N ALA A 136 29.93 2.64 -11.54
CA ALA A 136 30.18 1.92 -12.78
C ALA A 136 30.74 0.49 -12.55
N GLY A 137 30.31 -0.43 -13.42
CA GLY A 137 30.83 -1.79 -13.46
C GLY A 137 30.47 -2.69 -12.29
N LYS A 138 29.48 -2.31 -11.49
CA LYS A 138 28.95 -3.13 -10.39
C LYS A 138 27.84 -4.05 -10.91
N GLU A 139 27.86 -5.28 -10.42
CA GLU A 139 26.77 -6.24 -10.63
C GLU A 139 25.92 -6.31 -9.35
N PHE A 140 24.63 -6.39 -9.52
CA PHE A 140 23.69 -6.44 -8.43
C PHE A 140 22.74 -7.62 -8.58
N ASP A 141 22.27 -8.13 -7.46
CA ASP A 141 21.17 -9.10 -7.41
C ASP A 141 19.88 -8.38 -6.98
N GLY A 142 18.82 -8.55 -7.77
CA GLY A 142 17.52 -7.89 -7.52
C GLY A 142 17.42 -6.44 -8.01
N GLU A 143 16.45 -5.70 -7.47
CA GLU A 143 16.19 -4.31 -7.82
C GLU A 143 17.26 -3.37 -7.24
N VAL A 144 17.71 -2.42 -8.06
CA VAL A 144 18.59 -1.35 -7.61
C VAL A 144 18.11 0.01 -8.04
N LEU A 145 17.92 0.88 -7.07
CA LEU A 145 17.48 2.26 -7.24
C LEU A 145 18.61 3.21 -6.85
N LEU A 146 18.75 4.29 -7.61
CA LEU A 146 19.61 5.42 -7.30
C LEU A 146 18.73 6.57 -6.80
N ASN A 147 18.86 6.94 -5.54
CA ASN A 147 18.25 8.14 -4.98
C ASN A 147 19.23 9.30 -5.06
N ILE A 148 18.73 10.48 -5.38
CA ILE A 148 19.47 11.74 -5.46
C ILE A 148 18.69 12.81 -4.71
N ASP A 149 19.38 13.47 -3.78
CA ASP A 149 18.86 14.62 -3.03
C ASP A 149 19.73 15.85 -3.30
N PHE A 150 19.11 16.96 -3.61
CA PHE A 150 19.79 18.27 -3.66
C PHE A 150 19.47 19.03 -2.37
N LYS A 151 20.52 19.42 -1.64
CA LYS A 151 20.41 20.08 -0.35
C LYS A 151 21.10 21.42 -0.33
N LEU A 152 20.53 22.37 0.40
CA LEU A 152 21.16 23.68 0.66
C LEU A 152 22.43 23.52 1.50
N LYS A 153 23.53 24.14 1.08
CA LYS A 153 24.75 24.26 1.88
C LYS A 153 24.57 25.29 3.00
N ASN A 154 24.05 26.46 2.64
CA ASN A 154 23.82 27.57 3.56
C ASN A 154 22.34 27.88 3.64
N ALA A 155 21.88 28.29 4.83
CA ALA A 155 20.50 28.70 5.03
C ALA A 155 20.16 29.91 4.17
N GLU A 156 18.91 29.96 3.70
CA GLU A 156 18.30 31.05 2.98
C GLU A 156 17.03 31.52 3.69
N PRO A 157 16.44 32.68 3.34
CA PRO A 157 15.16 33.08 3.91
C PRO A 157 14.12 31.98 3.78
N LEU A 158 13.53 31.57 4.91
CA LEU A 158 12.52 30.51 5.03
C LEU A 158 13.02 29.07 4.73
N MET A 159 14.31 28.86 4.49
CA MET A 159 14.89 27.54 4.24
C MET A 159 16.14 27.33 5.10
N ALA A 160 16.18 26.22 5.79
CA ALA A 160 17.33 25.87 6.63
C ALA A 160 18.51 25.31 5.79
N ALA A 161 19.73 25.44 6.30
CA ALA A 161 20.83 24.62 5.79
C ALA A 161 20.47 23.14 5.91
N ASP A 162 21.00 22.33 5.01
CA ASP A 162 20.73 20.89 4.89
C ASP A 162 19.28 20.51 4.46
N GLN A 163 18.43 21.50 4.22
CA GLN A 163 17.10 21.22 3.68
C GLN A 163 17.17 20.66 2.27
N THR A 164 16.50 19.55 2.03
CA THR A 164 16.30 18.98 0.68
C THR A 164 15.35 19.90 -0.11
N VAL A 165 15.77 20.31 -1.31
CA VAL A 165 15.00 21.20 -2.20
C VAL A 165 14.57 20.52 -3.50
N ALA A 166 15.21 19.39 -3.83
CA ALA A 166 14.82 18.55 -4.96
C ALA A 166 15.29 17.13 -4.69
N GLU A 167 14.50 16.17 -5.15
CA GLU A 167 14.78 14.75 -4.97
C GLU A 167 14.37 13.95 -6.22
N MET A 168 15.09 12.88 -6.51
CA MET A 168 14.77 11.98 -7.62
C MET A 168 15.18 10.57 -7.30
N GLN A 169 14.46 9.62 -7.90
CA GLN A 169 14.81 8.21 -7.88
C GLN A 169 14.92 7.70 -9.32
N MET A 170 15.97 6.94 -9.61
CA MET A 170 16.21 6.35 -10.91
C MET A 170 16.43 4.85 -10.77
N GLU A 171 15.87 4.09 -11.70
CA GLU A 171 16.04 2.65 -11.76
C GLU A 171 17.39 2.32 -12.43
N VAL A 172 18.36 1.82 -11.64
CA VAL A 172 19.66 1.33 -12.14
C VAL A 172 19.51 -0.09 -12.66
N GLN A 173 18.81 -0.92 -11.92
CA GLN A 173 18.46 -2.28 -12.30
C GLN A 173 16.99 -2.53 -11.92
N PRO A 174 16.17 -2.93 -12.92
CA PRO A 174 14.75 -3.15 -12.67
C PRO A 174 14.50 -4.34 -11.76
N TRP A 175 13.41 -4.27 -11.01
CA TRP A 175 12.86 -5.44 -10.35
C TRP A 175 12.62 -6.56 -11.35
N GLN A 176 13.11 -7.73 -11.03
CA GLN A 176 12.82 -8.92 -11.82
C GLN A 176 11.60 -9.61 -11.23
N PRO A 177 10.54 -9.81 -12.01
CA PRO A 177 9.43 -10.61 -11.54
C PRO A 177 9.94 -11.98 -11.11
N MET A 178 9.46 -12.47 -9.97
CA MET A 178 9.75 -13.85 -9.58
C MET A 178 9.51 -14.74 -10.81
N PRO A 179 10.45 -15.61 -11.17
CA PRO A 179 10.24 -16.50 -12.29
C PRO A 179 8.88 -17.16 -12.10
N LYS A 180 8.07 -17.17 -13.18
CA LYS A 180 6.79 -17.90 -13.16
C LYS A 180 7.12 -19.23 -12.51
N MET A 181 6.44 -19.54 -11.40
CA MET A 181 6.67 -20.80 -10.71
C MET A 181 6.65 -21.88 -11.77
N GLU A 182 7.83 -22.44 -12.09
CA GLU A 182 7.91 -23.65 -12.91
C GLU A 182 6.91 -24.63 -12.33
N PRO A 183 6.21 -25.40 -13.15
CA PRO A 183 5.29 -26.40 -12.63
C PRO A 183 6.05 -27.19 -11.58
N VAL A 184 5.64 -27.00 -10.34
CA VAL A 184 6.35 -27.46 -9.14
C VAL A 184 6.66 -28.91 -9.36
N VAL A 185 7.94 -29.30 -9.36
CA VAL A 185 8.35 -30.69 -9.30
C VAL A 185 7.77 -31.21 -7.99
N TYR A 186 6.66 -31.93 -8.07
CA TYR A 186 5.92 -32.44 -6.93
C TYR A 186 6.79 -33.45 -6.19
N LYS A 187 7.62 -32.94 -5.25
CA LYS A 187 8.27 -33.82 -4.30
C LYS A 187 7.19 -34.43 -3.39
N LYS A 188 7.35 -35.70 -3.07
CA LYS A 188 6.42 -36.40 -2.17
C LYS A 188 6.21 -35.59 -0.90
N MET A 189 5.01 -35.07 -0.76
CA MET A 189 4.49 -34.40 0.40
C MET A 189 3.50 -35.33 1.10
N LYS A 190 3.38 -35.25 2.40
CA LYS A 190 2.36 -36.00 3.14
C LYS A 190 1.04 -35.26 3.04
N VAL A 191 0.15 -35.72 2.16
CA VAL A 191 -1.22 -35.20 2.06
C VAL A 191 -2.17 -36.15 2.79
N THR A 192 -2.87 -35.63 3.80
CA THR A 192 -3.84 -36.38 4.60
C THR A 192 -5.21 -35.75 4.42
N ASP A 193 -6.16 -36.53 3.95
CA ASP A 193 -7.57 -36.17 3.92
C ASP A 193 -8.30 -36.96 5.02
N ASN A 194 -8.58 -36.28 6.14
CA ASN A 194 -9.21 -36.89 7.31
C ASN A 194 -10.66 -36.42 7.43
N VAL A 195 -11.55 -37.21 6.84
CA VAL A 195 -13.00 -36.94 6.85
C VAL A 195 -13.59 -36.97 8.25
N LYS A 196 -13.06 -37.82 9.14
CA LYS A 196 -13.57 -37.96 10.52
C LYS A 196 -13.27 -36.70 11.37
N GLU A 197 -12.08 -36.16 11.21
CA GLU A 197 -11.67 -34.91 11.88
C GLU A 197 -12.10 -33.66 11.14
N GLY A 198 -12.63 -33.79 9.94
CA GLY A 198 -13.09 -32.67 9.13
C GLY A 198 -11.97 -31.79 8.60
N VAL A 199 -10.77 -32.34 8.35
CA VAL A 199 -9.61 -31.57 7.90
C VAL A 199 -8.89 -32.22 6.73
N VAL A 200 -8.27 -31.38 5.90
CA VAL A 200 -7.27 -31.76 4.91
C VAL A 200 -5.94 -31.13 5.30
N SER A 201 -4.86 -31.88 5.31
CA SER A 201 -3.54 -31.33 5.62
C SER A 201 -2.48 -31.66 4.59
N PHE A 202 -1.59 -30.71 4.35
CA PHE A 202 -0.38 -30.82 3.56
C PHE A 202 0.81 -30.58 4.47
N ALA A 203 1.75 -31.52 4.53
CA ALA A 203 2.89 -31.43 5.43
C ALA A 203 4.20 -31.80 4.72
N GLY A 204 5.19 -30.94 4.89
CA GLY A 204 6.58 -31.16 4.47
C GLY A 204 7.49 -31.25 5.70
N ASN A 205 8.79 -31.00 5.51
CA ASN A 205 9.79 -31.13 6.57
C ASN A 205 9.59 -30.09 7.69
N ASN A 206 9.33 -28.85 7.33
CA ASN A 206 9.27 -27.72 8.25
C ASN A 206 7.95 -26.92 8.15
N PHE A 207 6.99 -27.41 7.40
CA PHE A 207 5.70 -26.74 7.25
C PHE A 207 4.51 -27.69 7.36
N LYS A 208 3.37 -27.12 7.75
CA LYS A 208 2.08 -27.80 7.76
C LYS A 208 0.95 -26.83 7.46
N LEU A 209 0.17 -27.11 6.43
CA LEU A 209 -1.06 -26.40 6.09
C LEU A 209 -2.26 -27.27 6.45
N VAL A 210 -3.30 -26.66 7.03
CA VAL A 210 -4.54 -27.36 7.41
C VAL A 210 -5.73 -26.58 6.84
N PHE A 211 -6.58 -27.30 6.12
CA PHE A 211 -7.83 -26.79 5.55
C PHE A 211 -9.01 -27.42 6.28
N ASP A 212 -10.00 -26.62 6.61
CA ASP A 212 -11.27 -27.08 7.18
C ASP A 212 -12.15 -27.63 6.04
N ARG A 213 -12.56 -28.89 6.14
CA ARG A 213 -13.38 -29.56 5.12
C ARG A 213 -14.79 -28.99 5.00
N LYS A 214 -15.33 -28.40 6.07
CA LYS A 214 -16.66 -27.82 6.08
C LYS A 214 -16.72 -26.50 5.30
N THR A 215 -15.66 -25.75 5.37
CA THR A 215 -15.58 -24.43 4.71
C THR A 215 -14.73 -24.42 3.46
N GLY A 216 -13.79 -25.36 3.30
CA GLY A 216 -12.81 -25.35 2.23
C GLY A 216 -11.68 -24.33 2.42
N PHE A 217 -11.63 -23.60 3.53
CA PHE A 217 -10.66 -22.56 3.78
C PHE A 217 -9.44 -23.06 4.53
N LEU A 218 -8.30 -22.43 4.29
CA LEU A 218 -7.08 -22.63 5.08
C LEU A 218 -7.30 -22.11 6.50
N SER A 219 -7.14 -22.99 7.50
CA SER A 219 -7.35 -22.70 8.92
C SER A 219 -6.07 -22.69 9.74
N SER A 220 -4.96 -23.20 9.20
CA SER A 220 -3.64 -23.13 9.82
C SER A 220 -2.55 -23.15 8.75
N TYR A 221 -1.56 -22.28 8.89
CA TYR A 221 -0.36 -22.25 8.08
C TYR A 221 0.86 -22.13 8.99
N GLN A 222 1.55 -23.24 9.18
CA GLN A 222 2.71 -23.34 10.06
C GLN A 222 3.98 -23.53 9.25
N VAL A 223 5.01 -22.76 9.58
CA VAL A 223 6.39 -22.93 9.08
C VAL A 223 7.33 -22.81 10.27
N ASP A 224 8.25 -23.74 10.39
CA ASP A 224 9.22 -23.82 11.50
C ASP A 224 8.55 -23.70 12.88
N GLY A 225 7.36 -24.31 13.03
CA GLY A 225 6.58 -24.30 14.27
C GLY A 225 5.78 -23.01 14.55
N ARG A 226 5.94 -21.97 13.73
CA ARG A 226 5.18 -20.71 13.83
C ARG A 226 3.94 -20.76 12.95
N ASN A 227 2.77 -20.49 13.54
CA ASN A 227 1.53 -20.33 12.77
C ASN A 227 1.38 -18.88 12.27
N PHE A 228 1.15 -18.72 10.98
CA PHE A 228 0.96 -17.42 10.32
C PHE A 228 -0.49 -16.92 10.32
N LEU A 229 -1.44 -17.79 10.66
CA LEU A 229 -2.82 -17.39 10.90
C LEU A 229 -3.04 -17.20 12.40
N GLY A 230 -3.70 -16.10 12.78
CA GLY A 230 -4.10 -15.86 14.17
C GLY A 230 -5.06 -16.94 14.68
N GLU A 231 -5.27 -16.99 15.99
CA GLU A 231 -6.21 -17.93 16.62
C GLU A 231 -7.63 -17.72 16.03
N GLY A 232 -8.25 -18.82 15.57
CA GLY A 232 -9.54 -18.78 14.88
C GLY A 232 -9.52 -18.12 13.49
N GLY A 233 -8.35 -17.69 13.02
CA GLY A 233 -8.17 -17.08 11.70
C GLY A 233 -8.31 -18.09 10.56
N SER A 234 -8.70 -17.61 9.39
CA SER A 234 -8.71 -18.38 8.16
C SER A 234 -8.44 -17.50 6.95
N LEU A 235 -7.76 -18.05 5.95
CA LEU A 235 -7.63 -17.39 4.65
C LEU A 235 -8.91 -17.63 3.87
N LYS A 236 -9.69 -16.57 3.67
CA LYS A 236 -10.99 -16.64 3.00
C LYS A 236 -11.20 -15.47 2.02
N PRO A 237 -12.03 -15.64 1.00
CA PRO A 237 -12.37 -14.57 0.07
C PRO A 237 -12.93 -13.33 0.78
N ASN A 238 -12.51 -12.17 0.30
CA ASN A 238 -12.97 -10.88 0.79
C ASN A 238 -13.37 -9.99 -0.39
N PHE A 239 -14.64 -9.59 -0.40
CA PHE A 239 -15.24 -8.78 -1.46
C PHE A 239 -15.56 -7.36 -1.01
N TRP A 240 -15.13 -6.97 0.19
CA TRP A 240 -15.40 -5.68 0.78
C TRP A 240 -14.12 -4.89 1.05
N ARG A 241 -14.22 -3.58 0.99
CA ARG A 241 -13.15 -2.65 1.37
C ARG A 241 -13.67 -1.56 2.29
N ALA A 242 -12.77 -0.88 2.99
CA ALA A 242 -13.10 0.34 3.70
C ALA A 242 -13.66 1.39 2.71
N MET A 243 -14.64 2.13 3.17
CA MET A 243 -15.28 3.19 2.39
C MET A 243 -14.52 4.50 2.55
N THR A 244 -14.50 5.28 1.47
CA THR A 244 -14.11 6.68 1.49
C THR A 244 -15.34 7.56 1.69
N ASP A 245 -15.15 8.86 1.95
CA ASP A 245 -16.24 9.81 2.04
C ASP A 245 -17.06 9.90 0.75
N ASN A 246 -16.39 9.82 -0.40
CA ASN A 246 -17.04 9.79 -1.70
C ASN A 246 -17.93 8.55 -1.87
N ASP A 247 -17.47 7.40 -1.38
CA ASP A 247 -18.27 6.17 -1.36
C ASP A 247 -19.53 6.35 -0.52
N MET A 248 -19.40 6.94 0.66
CA MET A 248 -20.55 7.23 1.55
C MET A 248 -21.54 8.18 0.89
N GLY A 249 -21.07 9.22 0.21
CA GLY A 249 -21.91 10.16 -0.54
C GLY A 249 -22.70 9.51 -1.67
N THR A 250 -22.20 8.42 -2.25
CA THR A 250 -22.91 7.62 -3.28
C THR A 250 -23.75 6.49 -2.69
N ASN A 251 -23.92 6.44 -1.38
CA ASN A 251 -24.63 5.38 -0.66
C ASN A 251 -24.06 3.97 -0.88
N PHE A 252 -22.75 3.89 -1.08
CA PHE A 252 -21.99 2.66 -1.32
C PHE A 252 -22.31 1.58 -0.28
N GLN A 253 -22.31 1.94 1.01
CA GLN A 253 -22.50 1.05 2.15
C GLN A 253 -23.83 0.28 2.13
N ASN A 254 -24.87 0.84 1.52
CA ASN A 254 -26.16 0.19 1.37
C ASN A 254 -26.29 -0.49 0.01
N ARG A 255 -25.92 0.22 -1.05
CA ARG A 255 -26.07 -0.25 -2.44
C ARG A 255 -25.23 -1.50 -2.74
N LEU A 256 -24.04 -1.62 -2.14
CA LEU A 256 -23.13 -2.73 -2.34
C LEU A 256 -23.03 -3.69 -1.14
N SER A 257 -23.89 -3.52 -0.14
CA SER A 257 -23.86 -4.25 1.15
C SER A 257 -23.86 -5.79 1.01
N VAL A 258 -24.42 -6.32 -0.06
CA VAL A 258 -24.44 -7.77 -0.35
C VAL A 258 -23.04 -8.37 -0.41
N TRP A 259 -22.02 -7.55 -0.78
CA TRP A 259 -20.63 -7.99 -0.88
C TRP A 259 -19.87 -7.95 0.44
N LYS A 260 -20.43 -7.34 1.49
CA LYS A 260 -19.76 -7.23 2.78
C LYS A 260 -19.53 -8.60 3.44
N ASN A 261 -20.52 -9.47 3.39
CA ASN A 261 -20.45 -10.83 3.90
C ASN A 261 -21.39 -11.74 3.08
N PRO A 262 -21.08 -12.01 1.81
CA PRO A 262 -21.90 -12.91 1.01
C PRO A 262 -21.82 -14.33 1.58
N THR A 263 -22.97 -15.03 1.57
CA THR A 263 -22.97 -16.45 1.92
C THR A 263 -22.23 -17.24 0.84
N MET A 264 -21.20 -17.97 1.25
CA MET A 264 -20.47 -18.91 0.40
C MET A 264 -20.83 -20.32 0.83
N THR A 265 -21.62 -21.01 -0.01
CA THR A 265 -22.07 -22.39 0.25
C THR A 265 -21.14 -23.35 -0.48
N LEU A 266 -20.33 -24.11 0.26
CA LEU A 266 -19.44 -25.12 -0.31
C LEU A 266 -20.25 -26.18 -1.04
N LYS A 267 -19.97 -26.40 -2.31
CA LYS A 267 -20.62 -27.39 -3.17
C LYS A 267 -19.79 -28.65 -3.33
N SER A 268 -18.48 -28.46 -3.54
CA SER A 268 -17.54 -29.55 -3.71
C SER A 268 -16.20 -29.22 -3.06
N LEU A 269 -15.51 -30.24 -2.57
CA LEU A 269 -14.15 -30.18 -2.09
C LEU A 269 -13.38 -31.39 -2.61
N GLU A 270 -12.45 -31.15 -3.52
CA GLU A 270 -11.64 -32.17 -4.15
C GLU A 270 -10.18 -32.07 -3.73
N VAL A 271 -9.56 -33.20 -3.41
CA VAL A 271 -8.15 -33.31 -3.00
C VAL A 271 -7.39 -34.16 -3.98
N ASP A 272 -6.54 -33.57 -4.78
CA ASP A 272 -5.60 -34.26 -5.66
C ASP A 272 -4.24 -34.41 -4.94
N LYS A 273 -4.03 -35.61 -4.35
CA LYS A 273 -2.79 -35.92 -3.62
C LYS A 273 -1.56 -36.03 -4.52
N LYS A 274 -1.73 -36.27 -5.82
CA LYS A 274 -0.62 -36.35 -6.79
C LYS A 274 -0.10 -34.97 -7.15
N MET A 275 -1.02 -34.04 -7.28
CA MET A 275 -0.73 -32.64 -7.67
C MET A 275 -0.62 -31.70 -6.46
N ASN A 276 -0.68 -32.18 -5.21
CA ASN A 276 -0.70 -31.37 -4.00
C ASN A 276 -1.72 -30.22 -4.08
N ARG A 277 -2.90 -30.54 -4.60
CA ARG A 277 -3.93 -29.55 -4.91
C ARG A 277 -5.20 -29.83 -4.13
N LEU A 278 -5.82 -28.75 -3.66
CA LEU A 278 -7.17 -28.73 -3.14
C LEU A 278 -8.01 -27.76 -3.94
N THR A 279 -9.15 -28.21 -4.43
CA THR A 279 -10.12 -27.39 -5.17
C THR A 279 -11.42 -27.33 -4.38
N ALA A 280 -11.93 -26.13 -4.15
CA ALA A 280 -13.17 -25.88 -3.45
C ALA A 280 -14.09 -25.00 -4.30
N GLU A 281 -15.30 -25.46 -4.55
CA GLU A 281 -16.32 -24.75 -5.33
C GLU A 281 -17.46 -24.29 -4.43
N TYR A 282 -17.91 -23.06 -4.65
CA TYR A 282 -18.96 -22.44 -3.83
C TYR A 282 -20.05 -21.83 -4.70
N ASP A 283 -21.29 -21.91 -4.20
CA ASP A 283 -22.36 -21.04 -4.66
C ASP A 283 -22.41 -19.78 -3.80
N LEU A 284 -22.64 -18.63 -4.43
CA LEU A 284 -22.91 -17.31 -3.81
C LEU A 284 -24.37 -16.92 -4.16
N PRO A 285 -25.37 -17.45 -3.45
CA PRO A 285 -26.77 -17.35 -3.86
C PRO A 285 -27.30 -15.91 -3.87
N GLN A 286 -26.81 -15.05 -2.97
CA GLN A 286 -27.29 -13.67 -2.87
C GLN A 286 -26.88 -12.80 -4.07
N VAL A 287 -25.81 -13.15 -4.74
CA VAL A 287 -25.28 -12.43 -5.90
C VAL A 287 -25.42 -13.21 -7.20
N GLY A 288 -25.91 -14.45 -7.14
CA GLY A 288 -26.03 -15.31 -8.31
C GLY A 288 -24.70 -15.67 -8.93
N GLY A 289 -23.66 -15.85 -8.11
CA GLY A 289 -22.31 -16.19 -8.54
C GLY A 289 -21.89 -17.60 -8.15
N GLN A 290 -20.84 -18.09 -8.79
CA GLN A 290 -20.10 -19.29 -8.43
C GLN A 290 -18.63 -18.90 -8.23
N LEU A 291 -17.99 -19.47 -7.21
CA LEU A 291 -16.59 -19.18 -6.88
C LEU A 291 -15.81 -20.48 -6.83
N CYS A 292 -14.67 -20.52 -7.49
CA CYS A 292 -13.72 -21.62 -7.45
C CYS A 292 -12.43 -21.15 -6.79
N LEU A 293 -11.99 -21.86 -5.74
CA LEU A 293 -10.70 -21.70 -5.12
C LEU A 293 -9.83 -22.91 -5.42
N VAL A 294 -8.65 -22.67 -5.94
CA VAL A 294 -7.65 -23.70 -6.20
C VAL A 294 -6.40 -23.39 -5.40
N TYR A 295 -6.04 -24.29 -4.50
CA TYR A 295 -4.86 -24.21 -3.67
C TYR A 295 -3.82 -25.22 -4.14
N HIS A 296 -2.63 -24.74 -4.51
CA HIS A 296 -1.47 -25.59 -4.78
C HIS A 296 -0.43 -25.38 -3.70
N VAL A 297 0.00 -26.48 -3.08
CA VAL A 297 1.04 -26.45 -2.04
C VAL A 297 2.35 -26.94 -2.64
N ALA A 298 3.35 -26.09 -2.67
CA ALA A 298 4.68 -26.40 -3.16
C ALA A 298 5.50 -27.22 -2.15
N ALA A 299 6.56 -27.87 -2.63
CA ALA A 299 7.40 -28.73 -1.82
C ALA A 299 8.19 -28.02 -0.71
N ASP A 300 8.38 -26.71 -0.83
CA ASP A 300 8.99 -25.83 0.16
C ASP A 300 7.97 -25.21 1.13
N GLY A 301 6.69 -25.51 0.96
CA GLY A 301 5.60 -24.96 1.77
C GLY A 301 4.96 -23.70 1.23
N ALA A 302 5.41 -23.15 0.09
CA ALA A 302 4.72 -22.05 -0.55
C ALA A 302 3.31 -22.45 -0.95
N LEU A 303 2.35 -21.54 -0.73
CA LEU A 303 0.95 -21.73 -1.09
C LEU A 303 0.59 -20.80 -2.25
N HIS A 304 0.23 -21.37 -3.37
CA HIS A 304 -0.36 -20.65 -4.48
C HIS A 304 -1.87 -20.77 -4.43
N VAL A 305 -2.59 -19.65 -4.51
CA VAL A 305 -4.06 -19.62 -4.50
C VAL A 305 -4.55 -18.95 -5.77
N SER A 306 -5.38 -19.69 -6.54
CA SER A 306 -6.18 -19.12 -7.61
C SER A 306 -7.62 -18.95 -7.14
N MET A 307 -8.21 -17.84 -7.49
CA MET A 307 -9.60 -17.53 -7.16
C MET A 307 -10.29 -17.02 -8.41
N ASP A 308 -11.29 -17.75 -8.85
CA ASP A 308 -12.08 -17.45 -10.04
C ASP A 308 -13.55 -17.34 -9.66
N MET A 309 -14.24 -16.32 -10.17
CA MET A 309 -15.66 -16.11 -9.92
C MET A 309 -16.41 -15.93 -11.24
N GLU A 310 -17.45 -16.72 -11.43
CA GLU A 310 -18.36 -16.62 -12.55
C GLU A 310 -19.74 -16.17 -12.09
N MET A 311 -20.32 -15.20 -12.80
CA MET A 311 -21.67 -14.73 -12.53
C MET A 311 -22.65 -15.47 -13.44
N LYS A 312 -23.75 -15.94 -12.87
CA LYS A 312 -24.84 -16.59 -13.64
C LYS A 312 -25.47 -15.58 -14.60
N GLU A 313 -25.85 -16.05 -15.75
CA GLU A 313 -26.57 -15.23 -16.73
C GLU A 313 -27.82 -14.61 -16.10
N GLY A 314 -28.04 -13.31 -16.32
CA GLY A 314 -29.12 -12.55 -15.72
C GLY A 314 -28.93 -12.17 -14.27
N SER A 315 -27.76 -12.37 -13.67
CA SER A 315 -27.46 -11.86 -12.33
C SER A 315 -27.66 -10.34 -12.26
N LYS A 316 -28.33 -9.88 -11.21
CA LYS A 316 -28.53 -8.46 -10.89
C LYS A 316 -27.61 -7.98 -9.76
N ALA A 317 -26.54 -8.70 -9.49
CA ALA A 317 -25.58 -8.29 -8.47
C ALA A 317 -25.01 -6.90 -8.79
N PRO A 318 -24.88 -6.03 -7.78
CA PRO A 318 -24.24 -4.74 -7.99
C PRO A 318 -22.73 -4.92 -8.22
N GLN A 319 -22.07 -3.83 -8.63
CA GLN A 319 -20.62 -3.80 -8.83
C GLN A 319 -19.85 -4.38 -7.63
N LEU A 320 -18.80 -5.12 -7.91
CA LEU A 320 -17.95 -5.75 -6.92
C LEU A 320 -16.94 -4.72 -6.35
N PRO A 321 -16.97 -4.41 -5.03
CA PRO A 321 -16.07 -3.42 -4.44
C PRO A 321 -14.60 -3.84 -4.38
N ARG A 322 -14.37 -5.12 -4.22
CA ARG A 322 -13.06 -5.76 -4.11
C ARG A 322 -13.16 -7.22 -4.54
N PHE A 323 -12.09 -7.73 -5.15
CA PHE A 323 -11.88 -9.14 -5.39
C PHE A 323 -10.53 -9.54 -4.81
N GLY A 324 -10.52 -10.36 -3.76
CA GLY A 324 -9.28 -10.74 -3.06
C GLY A 324 -9.52 -11.61 -1.83
N MET A 325 -8.48 -11.83 -1.08
CA MET A 325 -8.48 -12.59 0.16
C MET A 325 -7.90 -11.76 1.31
#